data_5b8edaa6182e2947a1b520e42964e4b8
#
_entry.id   5b8edaa6182e2947a1b520e42964e4b8
#
_cell.length_a   1.000
_cell.length_b   1.000
_cell.length_c   1.000
_cell.angle_alpha   90.00
_cell.angle_beta   90.00
_cell.angle_gamma   90.00
#
_symmetry.space_group_name_H-M   'P 1'
#
loop_
_entity.id
_entity.type
_entity.pdbx_description
1 polymer ?
#
loop_
_entity_poly.entity_id
_entity_poly.type
_entity_poly.pdbx_seq_one_letter_code
_entity_poly.pdbx_strand_id
1 'polypeptide(L)'
;MFEMLVVNATDVRKDFGRYIDEIVRVKPIFIKRSRDYFMGISISMAKELVKDVVFTADKYIEDDGSVTLSLNDFDIVVNGRDEASALDALANDLREYALDYYEELEFWSSDINRKKR
;
A
#
# COMPACT_ATOMS: atom_id res chain seq x y z
N MET A 1 -21.51 -17.79 -10.91
CA MET A 1 -20.07 -17.85 -11.17
C MET A 1 -19.53 -16.47 -11.46
N PHE A 2 -18.41 -16.14 -10.91
CA PHE A 2 -17.77 -14.85 -11.14
C PHE A 2 -16.88 -14.94 -12.38
N GLU A 3 -17.16 -14.10 -13.35
CA GLU A 3 -16.38 -14.04 -14.57
C GLU A 3 -15.54 -12.77 -14.57
N MET A 4 -14.23 -12.95 -14.67
CA MET A 4 -13.30 -11.83 -14.65
C MET A 4 -13.19 -11.21 -16.05
N LEU A 5 -13.50 -9.91 -16.13
CA LEU A 5 -13.37 -9.19 -17.38
C LEU A 5 -11.92 -8.69 -17.53
N VAL A 6 -11.26 -9.13 -18.58
CA VAL A 6 -9.87 -8.82 -18.84
C VAL A 6 -9.76 -8.03 -20.15
N VAL A 7 -9.04 -6.92 -20.13
CA VAL A 7 -8.84 -6.06 -21.28
C VAL A 7 -7.35 -6.08 -21.67
N ASN A 8 -7.06 -6.09 -22.96
CA ASN A 8 -5.68 -6.06 -23.43
C ASN A 8 -5.06 -4.68 -23.23
N ALA A 9 -3.80 -4.64 -22.82
CA ALA A 9 -3.08 -3.39 -22.62
C ALA A 9 -3.06 -2.50 -23.86
N THR A 10 -3.02 -3.11 -25.06
CA THR A 10 -3.08 -2.36 -26.31
C THR A 10 -4.36 -1.54 -26.44
N ASP A 11 -5.50 -2.13 -26.05
CA ASP A 11 -6.79 -1.45 -26.11
C ASP A 11 -6.85 -0.32 -25.06
N VAL A 12 -6.32 -0.56 -23.87
CA VAL A 12 -6.24 0.47 -22.83
C VAL A 12 -5.42 1.66 -23.31
N ARG A 13 -4.30 1.40 -23.96
CA ARG A 13 -3.43 2.46 -24.48
C ARG A 13 -4.10 3.29 -25.57
N LYS A 14 -4.91 2.65 -26.42
CA LYS A 14 -5.61 3.33 -27.50
C LYS A 14 -6.69 4.29 -27.02
N ASP A 15 -7.30 4.01 -25.89
CA ASP A 15 -8.41 4.80 -25.34
C ASP A 15 -8.25 4.98 -23.84
N PHE A 16 -7.09 5.47 -23.45
CA PHE A 16 -6.68 5.52 -22.07
C PHE A 16 -7.64 6.31 -21.18
N GLY A 17 -8.09 7.48 -21.67
CA GLY A 17 -9.02 8.32 -20.90
C GLY A 17 -10.32 7.59 -20.55
N ARG A 18 -10.87 6.84 -21.50
CA ARG A 18 -12.11 6.08 -21.28
C ARG A 18 -11.92 5.01 -20.21
N TYR A 19 -10.79 4.29 -20.25
CA TYR A 19 -10.52 3.25 -19.24
C TYR A 19 -10.25 3.84 -17.88
N ILE A 20 -9.59 5.01 -17.81
CA ILE A 20 -9.42 5.71 -16.52
C ILE A 20 -10.77 6.08 -15.93
N ASP A 21 -11.66 6.64 -16.73
CA ASP A 21 -13.00 7.01 -16.26
C ASP A 21 -13.76 5.79 -15.75
N GLU A 22 -13.66 4.67 -16.44
CA GLU A 22 -14.32 3.44 -16.02
C GLU A 22 -13.74 2.91 -14.70
N ILE A 23 -12.42 2.90 -14.57
CA ILE A 23 -11.74 2.45 -13.34
C ILE A 23 -12.15 3.32 -12.15
N VAL A 24 -12.16 4.64 -12.35
CA VAL A 24 -12.40 5.58 -11.25
C VAL A 24 -13.88 5.60 -10.84
N ARG A 25 -14.79 5.46 -11.80
CA ARG A 25 -16.22 5.70 -11.55
C ARG A 25 -17.08 4.46 -11.52
N VAL A 26 -16.65 3.37 -12.12
CA VAL A 26 -17.49 2.19 -12.27
C VAL A 26 -16.93 0.99 -11.51
N LYS A 27 -15.76 0.49 -11.90
CA LYS A 27 -15.23 -0.77 -11.37
C LYS A 27 -13.76 -0.94 -11.68
N PRO A 28 -13.06 -1.79 -10.91
CA PRO A 28 -11.71 -2.20 -11.27
C PRO A 28 -11.68 -2.91 -12.62
N ILE A 29 -10.57 -2.76 -13.34
CA ILE A 29 -10.37 -3.41 -14.63
C ILE A 29 -9.10 -4.25 -14.54
N PHE A 30 -9.20 -5.49 -15.00
CA PHE A 30 -8.04 -6.37 -15.12
C PHE A 30 -7.43 -6.20 -16.51
N ILE A 31 -6.13 -6.00 -16.56
CA ILE A 31 -5.42 -5.67 -17.78
C ILE A 31 -4.36 -6.72 -18.04
N LYS A 32 -4.32 -7.21 -19.27
CA LYS A 32 -3.36 -8.22 -19.70
C LYS A 32 -2.37 -7.63 -20.71
N ARG A 33 -1.09 -7.86 -20.47
CA ARG A 33 -0.04 -7.58 -21.42
C ARG A 33 0.82 -8.83 -21.54
N SER A 34 0.80 -9.46 -22.74
CA SER A 34 1.46 -10.76 -22.92
C SER A 34 0.94 -11.77 -21.91
N ARG A 35 1.76 -12.24 -20.99
CA ARG A 35 1.35 -13.17 -19.92
C ARG A 35 1.21 -12.49 -18.57
N ASP A 36 1.41 -11.18 -18.52
CA ASP A 36 1.33 -10.44 -17.27
C ASP A 36 -0.06 -9.85 -17.09
N TYR A 37 -0.58 -9.97 -15.88
CA TYR A 37 -1.87 -9.42 -15.50
C TYR A 37 -1.69 -8.40 -14.40
N PHE A 38 -2.40 -7.29 -14.50
CA PHE A 38 -2.46 -6.32 -13.40
C PHE A 38 -3.85 -5.72 -13.34
N MET A 39 -4.13 -4.99 -12.28
CA MET A 39 -5.45 -4.43 -12.04
C MET A 39 -5.38 -2.93 -11.88
N GLY A 40 -6.24 -2.20 -12.61
CA GLY A 40 -6.48 -0.79 -12.37
C GLY A 40 -7.60 -0.64 -11.36
N ILE A 41 -7.37 0.16 -10.33
CA ILE A 41 -8.32 0.34 -9.24
C ILE A 41 -8.29 1.79 -8.78
N SER A 42 -9.44 2.36 -8.44
CA SER A 42 -9.50 3.71 -7.88
C SER A 42 -8.96 3.73 -6.45
N ILE A 43 -8.48 4.89 -6.03
CA ILE A 43 -8.04 5.06 -4.64
C ILE A 43 -9.20 4.81 -3.66
N SER A 44 -10.41 5.24 -4.01
CA SER A 44 -11.60 5.00 -3.18
C SER A 44 -11.84 3.50 -2.97
N MET A 45 -11.73 2.71 -4.04
CA MET A 45 -11.91 1.26 -3.95
C MET A 45 -10.77 0.62 -3.16
N ALA A 46 -9.53 1.06 -3.38
CA ALA A 46 -8.39 0.55 -2.62
C ALA A 46 -8.57 0.78 -1.13
N LYS A 47 -9.05 1.96 -0.73
CA LYS A 47 -9.36 2.26 0.67
C LYS A 47 -10.45 1.34 1.22
N GLU A 48 -11.47 1.07 0.42
CA GLU A 48 -12.55 0.16 0.81
C GLU A 48 -12.04 -1.26 1.06
N LEU A 49 -11.14 -1.73 0.21
CA LEU A 49 -10.58 -3.07 0.34
C LEU A 49 -9.73 -3.26 1.61
N VAL A 50 -9.11 -2.18 2.10
CA VAL A 50 -8.22 -2.26 3.27
C VAL A 50 -8.82 -1.60 4.51
N LYS A 51 -10.10 -1.23 4.50
CA LYS A 51 -10.72 -0.49 5.60
C LYS A 51 -10.68 -1.21 6.94
N ASP A 52 -10.66 -2.53 6.93
CA ASP A 52 -10.63 -3.34 8.14
C ASP A 52 -9.20 -3.66 8.59
N VAL A 53 -8.20 -3.23 7.82
CA VAL A 53 -6.79 -3.37 8.20
C VAL A 53 -6.45 -2.18 9.11
N VAL A 54 -6.27 -2.45 10.39
CA VAL A 54 -6.04 -1.43 11.40
C VAL A 54 -4.71 -1.69 12.09
N PHE A 55 -3.89 -0.65 12.17
CA PHE A 55 -2.67 -0.68 12.98
C PHE A 55 -2.99 -0.06 14.34
N THR A 56 -2.44 -0.65 15.39
CA THR A 56 -2.60 -0.12 16.73
C THR A 56 -1.24 0.26 17.30
N ALA A 57 -1.25 1.25 18.18
CA ALA A 57 -0.03 1.71 18.83
C ALA A 57 -0.31 2.00 20.29
N ASP A 58 0.68 1.74 21.15
CA ASP A 58 0.64 2.15 22.54
C ASP A 58 1.14 3.58 22.66
N LYS A 59 0.46 4.37 23.46
CA LYS A 59 0.78 5.78 23.67
C LYS A 59 1.32 5.99 25.08
N TYR A 60 2.44 6.69 25.15
CA TYR A 60 3.07 7.07 26.41
C TYR A 60 3.26 8.58 26.46
N ILE A 61 2.86 9.18 27.55
CA ILE A 61 3.11 10.60 27.78
C ILE A 61 4.36 10.70 28.65
N GLU A 62 5.41 11.31 28.10
CA GLU A 62 6.69 11.42 28.77
C GLU A 62 6.69 12.56 29.81
N ASP A 63 7.72 12.59 30.68
CA ASP A 63 7.80 13.56 31.75
C ASP A 63 7.86 15.01 31.24
N ASP A 64 8.40 15.23 30.04
CA ASP A 64 8.46 16.55 29.41
C ASP A 64 7.18 16.93 28.66
N GLY A 65 6.15 16.10 28.72
CA GLY A 65 4.88 16.33 28.02
C GLY A 65 4.86 15.85 26.59
N SER A 66 5.98 15.34 26.07
CA SER A 66 6.01 14.77 24.72
C SER A 66 5.25 13.44 24.68
N VAL A 67 4.91 13.00 23.46
CA VAL A 67 4.15 11.78 23.25
C VAL A 67 5.01 10.77 22.49
N THR A 68 5.11 9.57 23.04
CA THR A 68 5.77 8.44 22.41
C THR A 68 4.71 7.46 21.92
N LEU A 69 4.83 7.01 20.69
CA LEU A 69 3.97 5.97 20.12
C LEU A 69 4.83 4.78 19.73
N SER A 70 4.39 3.61 20.18
CA SER A 70 5.03 2.33 19.84
C SER A 70 4.04 1.52 19.01
N LEU A 71 4.36 1.27 17.76
CA LEU A 71 3.49 0.54 16.85
C LEU A 71 3.51 -0.94 17.23
N ASN A 72 2.31 -1.50 17.45
CA ASN A 72 2.19 -2.92 17.80
C ASN A 72 2.55 -3.80 16.61
N ASP A 73 3.23 -4.90 16.88
CA ASP A 73 3.67 -5.89 15.91
C ASP A 73 4.77 -5.42 14.96
N PHE A 74 5.29 -4.21 15.17
CA PHE A 74 6.41 -3.66 14.40
C PHE A 74 7.42 -3.04 15.35
N ASP A 75 8.66 -3.03 14.94
CA ASP A 75 9.72 -2.40 15.74
C ASP A 75 9.85 -0.92 15.34
N ILE A 76 8.75 -0.19 15.52
CA ILE A 76 8.68 1.25 15.19
C ILE A 76 8.20 2.00 16.43
N VAL A 77 9.05 2.89 16.92
CA VAL A 77 8.76 3.77 18.06
C VAL A 77 9.11 5.19 17.65
N VAL A 78 8.19 6.11 17.87
CA VAL A 78 8.38 7.52 17.53
C VAL A 78 8.05 8.40 18.72
N ASN A 79 8.58 9.62 18.72
CA ASN A 79 8.26 10.63 19.73
C ASN A 79 7.97 11.95 19.02
N GLY A 80 6.96 12.65 19.49
CA GLY A 80 6.59 13.98 19.01
C GLY A 80 6.26 14.87 20.18
N ARG A 81 6.28 16.18 19.94
CA ARG A 81 5.93 17.17 20.97
C ARG A 81 4.48 17.04 21.45
N ASP A 82 3.62 16.52 20.61
CA ASP A 82 2.22 16.26 20.89
C ASP A 82 1.77 15.01 20.12
N GLU A 83 0.52 14.60 20.32
CA GLU A 83 0.00 13.42 19.67
C GLU A 83 -0.03 13.55 18.15
N ALA A 84 -0.42 14.73 17.63
CA ALA A 84 -0.48 14.94 16.19
C ALA A 84 0.90 14.79 15.54
N SER A 85 1.92 15.38 16.14
CA SER A 85 3.30 15.27 15.64
C SER A 85 3.80 13.84 15.71
N ALA A 86 3.49 13.13 16.78
CA ALA A 86 3.87 11.72 16.94
C ALA A 86 3.18 10.84 15.90
N LEU A 87 1.91 11.08 15.61
CA LEU A 87 1.18 10.35 14.58
C LEU A 87 1.76 10.58 13.20
N ASP A 88 2.14 11.82 12.88
CA ASP A 88 2.79 12.13 11.60
C ASP A 88 4.12 11.39 11.47
N ALA A 89 4.92 11.39 12.53
CA ALA A 89 6.19 10.66 12.55
C ALA A 89 5.96 9.16 12.37
N LEU A 90 4.95 8.60 13.04
CA LEU A 90 4.62 7.19 12.91
C LEU A 90 4.20 6.83 11.50
N ALA A 91 3.36 7.66 10.88
CA ALA A 91 2.91 7.45 9.51
C ALA A 91 4.09 7.48 8.53
N ASN A 92 5.02 8.41 8.72
CA ASN A 92 6.21 8.50 7.87
C ASN A 92 7.12 7.29 8.02
N ASP A 93 7.37 6.85 9.24
CA ASP A 93 8.21 5.68 9.51
C ASP A 93 7.57 4.40 8.96
N LEU A 94 6.26 4.27 9.10
CA LEU A 94 5.54 3.13 8.55
C LEU A 94 5.60 3.11 7.02
N ARG A 95 5.50 4.28 6.40
CA ARG A 95 5.63 4.38 4.93
C ARG A 95 7.03 3.97 4.48
N GLU A 96 8.07 4.43 5.16
CA GLU A 96 9.44 4.05 4.85
C GLU A 96 9.65 2.54 5.05
N TYR A 97 9.11 1.99 6.13
CA TYR A 97 9.16 0.56 6.38
C TYR A 97 8.52 -0.23 5.22
N ALA A 98 7.36 0.22 4.76
CA ALA A 98 6.65 -0.44 3.68
C ALA A 98 7.44 -0.39 2.37
N LEU A 99 8.07 0.74 2.08
CA LEU A 99 8.90 0.88 0.88
C LEU A 99 10.14 -0.02 0.95
N ASP A 100 10.80 -0.05 2.09
CA ASP A 100 11.97 -0.90 2.30
C ASP A 100 11.59 -2.39 2.19
N TYR A 101 10.46 -2.76 2.78
CA TYR A 101 9.95 -4.12 2.70
C TYR A 101 9.68 -4.53 1.26
N TYR A 102 9.07 -3.62 0.48
CA TYR A 102 8.77 -3.88 -0.93
C TYR A 102 10.04 -4.08 -1.76
N GLU A 103 11.05 -3.24 -1.54
CA GLU A 103 12.32 -3.37 -2.23
C GLU A 103 13.02 -4.68 -1.87
N GLU A 104 13.01 -5.05 -0.60
CA GLU A 104 13.60 -6.30 -0.13
C GLU A 104 12.84 -7.50 -0.71
N LEU A 105 11.52 -7.44 -0.75
CA LEU A 105 10.70 -8.50 -1.34
C LEU A 105 11.02 -8.69 -2.82
N GLU A 106 11.14 -7.59 -3.56
CA GLU A 106 11.48 -7.63 -4.96
C GLU A 106 12.87 -8.24 -5.18
N PHE A 107 13.83 -7.86 -4.36
CA PHE A 107 15.19 -8.42 -4.39
C PHE A 107 15.16 -9.94 -4.20
N TRP A 108 14.45 -10.42 -3.18
CA TRP A 108 14.39 -11.85 -2.87
C TRP A 108 13.49 -12.63 -3.82
N SER A 109 12.66 -11.95 -4.60
CA SER A 109 11.81 -12.59 -5.60
C SER A 109 12.54 -12.88 -6.89
N SER A 110 13.71 -12.30 -7.12
CA SER A 110 14.51 -12.58 -8.32
C SER A 110 15.05 -14.01 -8.26
N ASP A 111 15.21 -14.64 -9.43
CA ASP A 111 15.69 -16.02 -9.51
C ASP A 111 17.07 -16.20 -8.89
N ILE A 112 17.93 -15.21 -9.06
CA ILE A 112 19.29 -15.25 -8.52
C ILE A 112 19.27 -15.27 -7.00
N ASN A 113 18.43 -14.43 -6.40
CA ASN A 113 18.39 -14.29 -4.95
C ASN A 113 17.61 -15.41 -4.28
N ARG A 114 16.58 -15.94 -4.94
CA ARG A 114 15.82 -17.07 -4.41
C ARG A 114 16.68 -18.30 -4.15
N LYS A 115 17.68 -18.51 -4.99
CA LYS A 115 18.58 -19.65 -4.84
C LYS A 115 19.48 -19.54 -3.59
N LYS A 116 19.61 -18.36 -3.02
CA LYS A 116 20.41 -18.10 -1.82
C LYS A 116 19.64 -18.25 -0.53
N ARG A 117 18.33 -18.34 -0.65
CA ARG A 117 17.46 -18.57 0.49
C ARG A 117 17.53 -20.03 0.89
#